data_16547e00a2710a5d23ef036399b23495
#
_entry.id   16547e00a2710a5d23ef036399b23495
#
_cell.length_a   1.000
_cell.length_b   1.000
_cell.length_c   1.000
_cell.angle_alpha   90.00
_cell.angle_beta   90.00
_cell.angle_gamma   90.00
#
_symmetry.space_group_name_H-M   'P 1'
#
loop_
_entity.id
_entity.type
_entity.pdbx_description
1 polymer ?
#
loop_
_entity_poly.entity_id
_entity_poly.type
_entity_poly.pdbx_seq_one_letter_code
_entity_poly.pdbx_strand_id
1 'polypeptide(L)'
;MQEVDFIFSILILIMSVVVHEVSHGYVANILGDPTARLEGRLTLNPIKHLDPVGSVIVPTATYFLSGFIFGWAKPVPYNPYNLRNQKWGTALVASAGALSNFLIAAVFGILIRFSDDLGIASPAFINIASIVVFLNLILGVFNLIPIPPLDGSKVLFSLL
;
A
#
# COMPACT_ATOMS: atom_id res chain seq x y z
N MET A 1 10.08 -13.34 21.13
CA MET A 1 8.80 -12.86 20.56
C MET A 1 8.96 -11.50 19.89
N GLN A 2 9.51 -10.47 20.57
CA GLN A 2 9.62 -9.12 19.98
C GLN A 2 10.40 -9.04 18.65
N GLU A 3 11.49 -9.79 18.50
CA GLU A 3 12.28 -9.79 17.24
C GLU A 3 11.54 -10.46 16.09
N VAL A 4 10.81 -11.53 16.36
CA VAL A 4 9.99 -12.23 15.37
C VAL A 4 8.84 -11.33 14.90
N ASP A 5 8.18 -10.65 15.82
CA ASP A 5 7.09 -9.71 15.52
C ASP A 5 7.60 -8.54 14.66
N PHE A 6 8.82 -8.06 14.90
CA PHE A 6 9.45 -7.00 14.11
C PHE A 6 9.70 -7.41 12.67
N ILE A 7 10.27 -8.61 12.43
CA ILE A 7 10.52 -9.13 11.07
C ILE A 7 9.19 -9.30 10.31
N PHE A 8 8.16 -9.89 10.96
CA PHE A 8 6.84 -10.03 10.35
C PHE A 8 6.21 -8.67 10.03
N SER A 9 6.35 -7.68 10.92
CA SER A 9 5.84 -6.33 10.68
C SER A 9 6.46 -5.69 9.43
N ILE A 10 7.77 -5.85 9.23
CA ILE A 10 8.46 -5.36 8.02
C ILE A 10 7.95 -6.08 6.77
N LEU A 11 7.83 -7.40 6.80
CA LEU A 11 7.34 -8.17 5.66
C LEU A 11 5.90 -7.80 5.30
N ILE A 12 5.03 -7.66 6.32
CA ILE A 12 3.64 -7.24 6.14
C ILE A 12 3.59 -5.83 5.55
N LEU A 13 4.39 -4.89 6.08
CA LEU A 13 4.46 -3.52 5.59
C LEU A 13 4.87 -3.49 4.11
N ILE A 14 5.94 -4.19 3.74
CA ILE A 14 6.41 -4.27 2.35
C ILE A 14 5.30 -4.81 1.44
N MET A 15 4.67 -5.92 1.82
CA MET A 15 3.60 -6.51 1.00
C MET A 15 2.37 -5.62 0.92
N SER A 16 2.00 -4.93 2.00
CA SER A 16 0.88 -3.98 2.02
C SER A 16 1.13 -2.80 1.08
N VAL A 17 2.36 -2.27 1.07
CA VAL A 17 2.76 -1.20 0.14
C VAL A 17 2.79 -1.72 -1.30
N VAL A 18 3.27 -2.93 -1.56
CA VAL A 18 3.24 -3.53 -2.90
C VAL A 18 1.82 -3.70 -3.42
N VAL A 19 0.90 -4.22 -2.61
CA VAL A 19 -0.52 -4.35 -3.00
C VAL A 19 -1.14 -2.98 -3.26
N HIS A 20 -0.85 -1.99 -2.42
CA HIS A 20 -1.28 -0.61 -2.60
C HIS A 20 -0.85 -0.05 -3.97
N GLU A 21 0.45 -0.12 -4.29
CA GLU A 21 1.01 0.38 -5.55
C GLU A 21 0.45 -0.37 -6.77
N VAL A 22 0.38 -1.70 -6.68
CA VAL A 22 -0.16 -2.54 -7.75
C VAL A 22 -1.63 -2.23 -8.01
N SER A 23 -2.39 -1.90 -6.97
CA SER A 23 -3.81 -1.53 -7.10
C SER A 23 -4.01 -0.27 -7.94
N HIS A 24 -3.15 0.76 -7.77
CA HIS A 24 -3.15 1.92 -8.66
C HIS A 24 -2.98 1.53 -10.13
N GLY A 25 -1.97 0.70 -10.41
CA GLY A 25 -1.69 0.26 -11.78
C GLY A 25 -2.79 -0.61 -12.38
N TYR A 26 -3.41 -1.49 -11.59
CA TYR A 26 -4.54 -2.30 -12.06
C TYR A 26 -5.76 -1.45 -12.40
N VAL A 27 -6.12 -0.50 -11.55
CA VAL A 27 -7.24 0.41 -11.81
C VAL A 27 -6.94 1.29 -13.02
N ALA A 28 -5.72 1.83 -13.15
CA ALA A 28 -5.31 2.58 -14.33
C ALA A 28 -5.45 1.74 -15.62
N ASN A 29 -4.99 0.48 -15.59
CA ASN A 29 -5.09 -0.43 -16.73
C ASN A 29 -6.56 -0.75 -17.11
N ILE A 30 -7.44 -0.95 -16.14
CA ILE A 30 -8.88 -1.17 -16.37
C ILE A 30 -9.51 0.09 -16.99
N LEU A 31 -9.08 1.27 -16.56
CA LEU A 31 -9.60 2.55 -17.04
C LEU A 31 -8.99 3.01 -18.38
N GLY A 32 -8.10 2.22 -18.97
CA GLY A 32 -7.59 2.42 -20.34
C GLY A 32 -6.11 2.78 -20.42
N ASP A 33 -5.40 2.93 -19.31
CA ASP A 33 -3.96 3.20 -19.33
C ASP A 33 -3.12 1.92 -19.16
N PRO A 34 -2.45 1.42 -20.22
CA PRO A 34 -1.65 0.21 -20.17
C PRO A 34 -0.22 0.42 -19.61
N THR A 35 0.15 1.64 -19.22
CA THR A 35 1.53 2.02 -18.86
C THR A 35 2.15 1.05 -17.85
N ALA A 36 1.51 0.86 -16.71
CA ALA A 36 2.00 -0.04 -15.66
C ALA A 36 2.16 -1.49 -16.14
N ARG A 37 1.26 -1.96 -17.00
CA ARG A 37 1.32 -3.30 -17.59
C ARG A 37 2.50 -3.44 -18.54
N LEU A 38 2.71 -2.47 -19.41
CA LEU A 38 3.79 -2.48 -20.41
C LEU A 38 5.17 -2.40 -19.73
N GLU A 39 5.26 -1.71 -18.60
CA GLU A 39 6.50 -1.66 -17.79
C GLU A 39 6.69 -2.88 -16.88
N GLY A 40 5.79 -3.87 -16.93
CA GLY A 40 5.87 -5.08 -16.10
C GLY A 40 5.77 -4.78 -14.59
N ARG A 41 5.02 -3.69 -14.23
CA ARG A 41 4.85 -3.25 -12.85
C ARG A 41 3.60 -3.82 -12.16
N LEU A 42 2.71 -4.49 -12.90
CA LEU A 42 1.54 -5.19 -12.35
C LEU A 42 1.93 -6.57 -11.80
N THR A 43 2.75 -6.58 -10.75
CA THR A 43 3.28 -7.79 -10.12
C THR A 43 3.39 -7.60 -8.62
N LEU A 44 3.15 -8.67 -7.86
CA LEU A 44 3.36 -8.69 -6.40
C LEU A 44 4.82 -8.95 -6.00
N ASN A 45 5.76 -9.02 -6.96
CA ASN A 45 7.17 -9.14 -6.64
C ASN A 45 7.71 -7.83 -6.04
N PRO A 46 8.05 -7.79 -4.74
CA PRO A 46 8.46 -6.56 -4.06
C PRO A 46 9.72 -5.93 -4.66
N ILE A 47 10.61 -6.74 -5.25
CA ILE A 47 11.85 -6.23 -5.86
C ILE A 47 11.56 -5.24 -6.99
N LYS A 48 10.45 -5.41 -7.71
CA LYS A 48 10.03 -4.49 -8.77
C LYS A 48 9.56 -3.13 -8.25
N HIS A 49 9.24 -3.02 -6.96
CA HIS A 49 8.74 -1.82 -6.30
C HIS A 49 9.79 -1.16 -5.40
N LEU A 50 11.01 -1.70 -5.34
CA LEU A 50 12.10 -1.06 -4.64
C LEU A 50 12.61 0.16 -5.41
N ASP A 51 12.80 1.26 -4.69
CA ASP A 51 13.52 2.44 -5.14
C ASP A 51 14.90 2.46 -4.45
N PRO A 52 16.01 2.48 -5.18
CA PRO A 52 17.35 2.45 -4.56
C PRO A 52 17.57 3.59 -3.56
N VAL A 53 17.02 4.76 -3.83
CA VAL A 53 17.15 5.94 -2.95
C VAL A 53 16.14 5.84 -1.81
N GLY A 54 14.85 5.72 -2.12
CA GLY A 54 13.76 5.74 -1.15
C GLY A 54 13.67 4.51 -0.27
N SER A 55 14.08 3.34 -0.78
CA SER A 55 13.95 2.08 -0.04
C SER A 55 15.25 1.62 0.64
N VAL A 56 16.41 2.23 0.30
CA VAL A 56 17.72 1.83 0.87
C VAL A 56 18.45 3.03 1.44
N ILE A 57 18.79 4.02 0.60
CA ILE A 57 19.67 5.14 1.02
C ILE A 57 19.00 5.97 2.10
N VAL A 58 17.76 6.44 1.86
CA VAL A 58 17.06 7.32 2.79
C VAL A 58 16.74 6.63 4.12
N PRO A 59 16.19 5.40 4.19
CA PRO A 59 15.99 4.70 5.44
C PRO A 59 17.27 4.53 6.26
N THR A 60 18.37 4.19 5.58
CA THR A 60 19.68 4.06 6.23
C THR A 60 20.16 5.39 6.80
N ALA A 61 20.10 6.46 6.00
CA ALA A 61 20.54 7.78 6.43
C ALA A 61 19.68 8.32 7.58
N THR A 62 18.35 8.21 7.52
CA THR A 62 17.45 8.69 8.57
C THR A 62 17.63 7.90 9.86
N TYR A 63 17.87 6.59 9.79
CA TYR A 63 18.17 5.78 10.95
C TYR A 63 19.43 6.27 11.68
N PHE A 64 20.53 6.49 10.96
CA PHE A 64 21.79 6.95 11.55
C PHE A 64 21.75 8.41 12.05
N LEU A 65 20.96 9.27 11.41
CA LEU A 65 20.89 10.69 11.76
C LEU A 65 19.89 10.99 12.89
N SER A 66 18.78 10.26 12.94
CA SER A 66 17.66 10.59 13.86
C SER A 66 17.11 9.41 14.64
N GLY A 67 17.61 8.17 14.40
CA GLY A 67 17.05 6.96 14.98
C GLY A 67 15.66 6.58 14.43
N PHE A 68 15.12 7.35 13.49
CA PHE A 68 13.83 7.13 12.85
C PHE A 68 14.04 6.61 11.42
N ILE A 69 13.25 5.59 11.02
CA ILE A 69 13.29 5.02 9.68
C ILE A 69 12.20 5.68 8.83
N PHE A 70 12.62 6.39 7.80
CA PHE A 70 11.73 6.94 6.79
C PHE A 70 12.14 6.47 5.40
N GLY A 71 11.17 6.19 4.53
CA GLY A 71 11.45 5.76 3.17
C GLY A 71 10.18 5.66 2.34
N TRP A 72 10.36 5.38 1.05
CA TRP A 72 9.27 5.18 0.10
C TRP A 72 9.57 4.06 -0.89
N ALA A 73 8.51 3.48 -1.45
CA ALA A 73 8.59 2.55 -2.56
C ALA A 73 8.59 3.28 -3.90
N LYS A 74 9.09 2.64 -4.93
CA LYS A 74 9.00 3.14 -6.30
C LYS A 74 7.53 3.10 -6.76
N PRO A 75 6.87 4.24 -7.00
CA PRO A 75 5.46 4.26 -7.37
C PRO A 75 5.20 3.54 -8.70
N VAL A 76 4.03 2.95 -8.84
CA VAL A 76 3.60 2.36 -10.11
C VAL A 76 3.22 3.49 -11.07
N PRO A 77 3.83 3.55 -12.28
CA PRO A 77 3.56 4.64 -13.21
C PRO A 77 2.20 4.50 -13.86
N TYR A 78 1.51 5.61 -14.07
CA TYR A 78 0.33 5.70 -14.91
C TYR A 78 0.31 7.05 -15.64
N ASN A 79 -0.37 7.08 -16.81
CA ASN A 79 -0.55 8.29 -17.59
C ASN A 79 -2.02 8.73 -17.55
N PRO A 80 -2.35 9.85 -16.87
CA PRO A 80 -3.73 10.33 -16.77
C PRO A 80 -4.39 10.60 -18.13
N TYR A 81 -3.60 10.96 -19.15
CA TYR A 81 -4.13 11.23 -20.50
C TYR A 81 -4.64 9.99 -21.23
N ASN A 82 -4.23 8.80 -20.81
CA ASN A 82 -4.70 7.54 -21.37
C ASN A 82 -6.03 7.07 -20.75
N LEU A 83 -6.42 7.67 -19.62
CA LEU A 83 -7.66 7.29 -18.92
C LEU A 83 -8.89 7.73 -19.72
N ARG A 84 -9.91 6.85 -19.82
CA ARG A 84 -11.17 7.14 -20.51
C ARG A 84 -11.88 8.39 -20.01
N ASN A 85 -11.75 8.69 -18.73
CA ASN A 85 -12.20 9.92 -18.10
C ASN A 85 -11.08 10.41 -17.20
N GLN A 86 -10.45 11.53 -17.56
CA GLN A 86 -9.27 12.01 -16.87
C GLN A 86 -9.56 12.45 -15.43
N LYS A 87 -10.69 13.14 -15.20
CA LYS A 87 -11.08 13.63 -13.87
C LYS A 87 -11.41 12.48 -12.93
N TRP A 88 -12.47 11.72 -13.23
CA TRP A 88 -12.90 10.61 -12.40
C TRP A 88 -11.92 9.43 -12.40
N GLY A 89 -11.28 9.19 -13.54
CA GLY A 89 -10.27 8.13 -13.65
C GLY A 89 -9.08 8.40 -12.75
N THR A 90 -8.58 9.63 -12.70
CA THR A 90 -7.48 10.01 -11.79
C THR A 90 -7.90 9.83 -10.33
N ALA A 91 -9.11 10.27 -9.93
CA ALA A 91 -9.62 10.06 -8.59
C ALA A 91 -9.71 8.57 -8.21
N LEU A 92 -10.23 7.73 -9.13
CA LEU A 92 -10.35 6.28 -8.92
C LEU A 92 -8.98 5.60 -8.82
N VAL A 93 -8.05 5.95 -9.70
CA VAL A 93 -6.68 5.45 -9.63
C VAL A 93 -6.05 5.85 -8.30
N ALA A 94 -6.12 7.12 -7.92
CA ALA A 94 -5.51 7.62 -6.70
C ALA A 94 -6.12 7.00 -5.43
N SER A 95 -7.41 6.70 -5.40
CA SER A 95 -8.05 6.05 -4.24
C SER A 95 -7.81 4.54 -4.16
N ALA A 96 -7.40 3.89 -5.26
CA ALA A 96 -7.30 2.43 -5.34
C ALA A 96 -6.34 1.83 -4.32
N GLY A 97 -5.21 2.47 -4.07
CA GLY A 97 -4.23 2.02 -3.08
C GLY A 97 -4.80 2.01 -1.67
N ALA A 98 -5.37 3.13 -1.23
CA ALA A 98 -5.99 3.23 0.10
C ALA A 98 -7.16 2.25 0.26
N LEU A 99 -8.01 2.10 -0.77
CA LEU A 99 -9.12 1.16 -0.75
C LEU A 99 -8.64 -0.29 -0.65
N SER A 100 -7.55 -0.66 -1.32
CA SER A 100 -6.97 -2.01 -1.20
C SER A 100 -6.47 -2.29 0.22
N ASN A 101 -5.84 -1.30 0.87
CA ASN A 101 -5.41 -1.42 2.25
C ASN A 101 -6.61 -1.58 3.20
N PHE A 102 -7.68 -0.79 3.05
CA PHE A 102 -8.89 -0.97 3.85
C PHE A 102 -9.55 -2.33 3.62
N LEU A 103 -9.55 -2.84 2.39
CA LEU A 103 -10.07 -4.17 2.09
C LEU A 103 -9.27 -5.26 2.81
N ILE A 104 -7.93 -5.18 2.79
CA ILE A 104 -7.07 -6.13 3.52
C ILE A 104 -7.36 -6.04 5.02
N ALA A 105 -7.42 -4.83 5.59
CA ALA A 105 -7.73 -4.64 7.00
C ALA A 105 -9.11 -5.21 7.37
N ALA A 106 -10.12 -5.01 6.53
CA ALA A 106 -11.46 -5.55 6.75
C ALA A 106 -11.47 -7.09 6.71
N VAL A 107 -10.81 -7.71 5.73
CA VAL A 107 -10.71 -9.18 5.62
C VAL A 107 -10.06 -9.77 6.86
N PHE A 108 -8.89 -9.26 7.27
CA PHE A 108 -8.21 -9.78 8.45
C PHE A 108 -8.95 -9.44 9.75
N GLY A 109 -9.62 -8.30 9.85
CA GLY A 109 -10.48 -7.94 10.97
C GLY A 109 -11.67 -8.91 11.13
N ILE A 110 -12.30 -9.30 10.02
CA ILE A 110 -13.35 -10.32 9.99
C ILE A 110 -12.80 -11.70 10.40
N LEU A 111 -11.63 -12.09 9.90
CA LEU A 111 -10.97 -13.33 10.28
C LEU A 111 -10.65 -13.38 11.79
N ILE A 112 -10.20 -12.29 12.38
CA ILE A 112 -9.99 -12.19 13.84
C ILE A 112 -11.33 -12.37 14.57
N ARG A 113 -12.37 -11.66 14.12
CA ARG A 113 -13.70 -11.71 14.77
C ARG A 113 -14.30 -13.12 14.83
N PHE A 114 -14.13 -13.89 13.78
CA PHE A 114 -14.67 -15.25 13.66
C PHE A 114 -13.62 -16.36 13.86
N SER A 115 -12.46 -16.01 14.40
CA SER A 115 -11.33 -16.94 14.53
C SER A 115 -11.63 -18.15 15.43
N ASP A 116 -12.41 -17.95 16.50
CA ASP A 116 -12.85 -19.04 17.39
C ASP A 116 -13.79 -20.00 16.64
N ASP A 117 -14.78 -19.47 15.94
CA ASP A 117 -15.75 -20.26 15.17
C ASP A 117 -15.08 -21.06 14.03
N LEU A 118 -14.01 -20.49 13.45
CA LEU A 118 -13.22 -21.12 12.39
C LEU A 118 -12.15 -22.09 12.91
N GLY A 119 -11.93 -22.16 14.23
CA GLY A 119 -10.90 -23.00 14.83
C GLY A 119 -9.46 -22.55 14.56
N ILE A 120 -9.23 -21.28 14.21
CA ILE A 120 -7.92 -20.71 13.88
C ILE A 120 -7.41 -19.73 14.93
N ALA A 121 -8.09 -19.57 16.07
CA ALA A 121 -7.78 -18.64 17.14
C ALA A 121 -6.53 -19.02 17.95
N SER A 122 -5.37 -19.05 17.29
CA SER A 122 -4.11 -19.18 18.01
C SER A 122 -3.55 -17.79 18.38
N PRO A 123 -2.79 -17.66 19.49
CA PRO A 123 -2.15 -16.39 19.85
C PRO A 123 -1.26 -15.82 18.72
N ALA A 124 -0.56 -16.69 17.99
CA ALA A 124 0.29 -16.30 16.87
C ALA A 124 -0.55 -15.74 15.70
N PHE A 125 -1.67 -16.40 15.35
CA PHE A 125 -2.56 -15.91 14.31
C PHE A 125 -3.15 -14.54 14.67
N ILE A 126 -3.70 -14.40 15.89
CA ILE A 126 -4.31 -13.14 16.33
C ILE A 126 -3.28 -12.01 16.32
N ASN A 127 -2.05 -12.26 16.81
CA ASN A 127 -1.00 -11.26 16.80
C ASN A 127 -0.64 -10.81 15.38
N ILE A 128 -0.34 -11.75 14.47
CA ILE A 128 0.03 -11.44 13.08
C ILE A 128 -1.13 -10.75 12.36
N ALA A 129 -2.35 -11.26 12.48
CA ALA A 129 -3.52 -10.67 11.84
C ALA A 129 -3.80 -9.25 12.35
N SER A 130 -3.58 -8.99 13.65
CA SER A 130 -3.71 -7.65 14.23
C SER A 130 -2.68 -6.67 13.66
N ILE A 131 -1.44 -7.11 13.43
CA ILE A 131 -0.40 -6.32 12.77
C ILE A 131 -0.83 -5.99 11.33
N VAL A 132 -1.38 -6.97 10.58
CA VAL A 132 -1.90 -6.73 9.21
C VAL A 132 -3.00 -5.68 9.24
N VAL A 133 -3.98 -5.80 10.12
CA VAL A 133 -5.08 -4.83 10.24
C VAL A 133 -4.53 -3.44 10.55
N PHE A 134 -3.68 -3.33 11.57
CA PHE A 134 -3.16 -2.05 12.05
C PHE A 134 -2.35 -1.33 10.97
N LEU A 135 -1.39 -2.02 10.34
CA LEU A 135 -0.55 -1.43 9.30
C LEU A 135 -1.36 -1.00 8.08
N ASN A 136 -2.33 -1.80 7.65
CA ASN A 136 -3.16 -1.46 6.50
C ASN A 136 -4.14 -0.32 6.79
N LEU A 137 -4.67 -0.21 8.01
CA LEU A 137 -5.47 0.95 8.41
C LEU A 137 -4.63 2.23 8.40
N ILE A 138 -3.43 2.20 8.98
CA ILE A 138 -2.52 3.36 8.96
C ILE A 138 -2.18 3.77 7.52
N LEU A 139 -1.77 2.82 6.67
CA LEU A 139 -1.44 3.11 5.27
C LEU A 139 -2.64 3.70 4.52
N GLY A 140 -3.83 3.13 4.68
CA GLY A 140 -5.04 3.62 4.02
C GLY A 140 -5.43 5.02 4.47
N VAL A 141 -5.48 5.27 5.78
CA VAL A 141 -5.82 6.59 6.34
C VAL A 141 -4.77 7.64 5.96
N PHE A 142 -3.48 7.32 6.13
CA PHE A 142 -2.40 8.24 5.83
C PHE A 142 -2.40 8.67 4.36
N ASN A 143 -2.56 7.72 3.44
CA ASN A 143 -2.58 8.02 2.01
C ASN A 143 -3.84 8.80 1.55
N LEU A 144 -4.92 8.82 2.32
CA LEU A 144 -6.10 9.65 2.02
C LEU A 144 -5.97 11.11 2.50
N ILE A 145 -4.92 11.45 3.25
CA ILE A 145 -4.69 12.85 3.65
C ILE A 145 -4.46 13.70 2.39
N PRO A 146 -5.18 14.83 2.22
CA PRO A 146 -5.13 15.64 0.99
C PRO A 146 -3.90 16.56 0.94
N ILE A 147 -2.72 16.02 1.23
CA ILE A 147 -1.43 16.73 1.25
C ILE A 147 -0.47 16.04 0.28
N PRO A 148 0.10 16.75 -0.72
CA PRO A 148 1.14 16.18 -1.57
C PRO A 148 2.36 15.70 -0.74
N PRO A 149 2.98 14.55 -1.09
CA PRO A 149 2.76 13.74 -2.29
C PRO A 149 1.74 12.60 -2.15
N LEU A 150 0.91 12.59 -1.09
CA LEU A 150 -0.03 11.51 -0.79
C LEU A 150 -1.17 11.44 -1.81
N ASP A 151 -1.77 10.26 -1.95
CA ASP A 151 -2.81 10.00 -2.96
C ASP A 151 -4.09 10.81 -2.73
N GLY A 152 -4.43 11.11 -1.48
CA GLY A 152 -5.55 11.98 -1.13
C GLY A 152 -5.48 13.36 -1.78
N SER A 153 -4.26 13.88 -2.02
CA SER A 153 -4.09 15.13 -2.76
C SER A 153 -4.49 15.00 -4.23
N LYS A 154 -4.15 13.87 -4.87
CA LYS A 154 -4.53 13.59 -6.26
C LYS A 154 -6.05 13.41 -6.39
N VAL A 155 -6.69 12.75 -5.39
CA VAL A 155 -8.15 12.65 -5.32
C VAL A 155 -8.76 14.05 -5.24
N LEU A 156 -8.32 14.88 -4.30
CA LEU A 156 -8.83 16.23 -4.12
C LEU A 156 -8.69 17.07 -5.39
N PHE A 157 -7.46 17.14 -5.95
CA PHE A 157 -7.19 17.97 -7.13
C PHE A 157 -7.87 17.47 -8.41
N SER A 158 -8.19 16.18 -8.51
CA SER A 158 -8.94 15.67 -9.66
C SER A 158 -10.43 16.02 -9.59
N LEU A 159 -10.96 16.31 -8.41
CA LEU A 159 -12.38 16.66 -8.21
C LEU A 159 -12.63 18.18 -8.31
N LEU A 160 -11.63 19.00 -8.08
CA LEU A 160 -11.68 20.46 -8.24
C LEU A 160 -11.55 20.86 -9.71
#